data_9d08629f8d7cf7e84466c2ac1c0336cf
#
_entry.id   9d08629f8d7cf7e84466c2ac1c0336cf
#
_cell.length_a   1.000
_cell.length_b   1.000
_cell.length_c   1.000
_cell.angle_alpha   90.00
_cell.angle_beta   90.00
_cell.angle_gamma   90.00
#
_symmetry.space_group_name_H-M   'P 1'
#
loop_
_entity.id
_entity.type
_entity.pdbx_description
1 polymer ?
#
loop_
_entity_poly.entity_id
_entity_poly.type
_entity_poly.pdbx_seq_one_letter_code
_entity_poly.pdbx_strand_id
1 'polypeptide(L)'
;MVHNVSAAMRNRLLVSSCLLGAWLVTGCDSPPAPTDSDFPPAALPTSLTAPNCNVLTTNAVTASGDDGNVPGNTQDDDLGTRWSAQGTGVWLQLDLGAVQALTGTTIAWHRGNERQNHFVLSTSQDGVTFTQAYAGDSALNTSAQTTSFASRNARYVRITVNGNTVNDWNSIAETRACAAAAPPSTTDSGAALPRQPYLQSVKQTSAIVAFRTPSTCTPSVRFGEGTSLTSTVSAGVAGTRHAVKLSGLSAGRTYGYVVEACGSRTGLRSFQTSPLSTATKVHFTAMGDFGTGGSAQAKVMAVMAQPAWRSELLLALGDNAYPNGTDAEFQAHLFTPMAGLLREVPMFATLGNHEYVTNQGQPYLDNFYLPANNPQGTERYYSFDWGPVHFIALDSNCVVGLASADRCTLSAQRAWAEADLAANTRPWVVALFHHPSWSSGEHGSQLTMRRQFGPLFEKYGVDLVLTGHDHDYERSKPMFGDAVASSTQRGIPYLVVGSGGATLRPFATSQPAWTAVRDAVAYGFLDVTVDGGTLVARLITSSNTVRDTLTLTKTLPTTAPAQARVQARALEAAEGQDTPPGPVEDGPERRVDSPVPPADTAESVADPDERLLPR
;
A
#
# COMPACT_ATOMS: atom_id res chain seq x y z
N MET A 1 38.99 -38.84 27.22
CA MET A 1 38.49 -38.38 28.54
C MET A 1 37.22 -37.62 28.21
N VAL A 2 36.07 -38.23 28.27
CA VAL A 2 35.13 -38.33 29.41
C VAL A 2 34.42 -36.99 29.65
N HIS A 3 33.13 -36.71 29.58
CA HIS A 3 31.82 -37.42 29.53
C HIS A 3 30.78 -36.41 29.02
N ASN A 4 29.84 -36.76 28.16
CA ASN A 4 28.43 -37.15 28.40
C ASN A 4 27.63 -36.26 29.38
N VAL A 5 26.41 -35.80 29.00
CA VAL A 5 25.12 -36.49 29.15
C VAL A 5 23.99 -35.76 28.43
N SER A 6 23.20 -36.55 27.74
CA SER A 6 21.90 -36.28 27.10
C SER A 6 20.74 -36.30 28.12
N ALA A 7 19.67 -35.55 27.89
CA ALA A 7 18.33 -35.91 28.42
C ALA A 7 17.21 -35.41 27.48
N ALA A 8 16.57 -36.38 26.87
CA ALA A 8 15.28 -36.22 26.19
C ALA A 8 14.14 -36.46 27.19
N MET A 9 13.08 -35.68 27.13
CA MET A 9 11.80 -35.96 27.77
C MET A 9 10.66 -36.07 26.75
N ARG A 10 10.09 -37.26 26.70
CA ARG A 10 8.89 -37.63 25.94
C ARG A 10 7.64 -37.28 26.75
N ASN A 11 6.68 -36.61 26.15
CA ASN A 11 5.31 -36.55 26.69
C ASN A 11 4.49 -37.72 26.19
N ARG A 12 3.88 -38.46 27.13
CA ARG A 12 2.91 -39.51 26.88
C ARG A 12 1.49 -38.96 27.00
N LEU A 13 0.67 -39.22 25.99
CA LEU A 13 -0.79 -39.17 26.08
C LEU A 13 -1.31 -40.30 27.02
N LEU A 14 -2.25 -39.94 27.88
CA LEU A 14 -3.10 -40.88 28.61
C LEU A 14 -4.55 -40.67 28.16
N VAL A 15 -5.07 -41.65 27.48
CA VAL A 15 -6.51 -41.84 27.22
C VAL A 15 -7.06 -42.66 28.37
N SER A 16 -8.10 -42.16 29.04
CA SER A 16 -8.82 -42.94 30.08
C SER A 16 -10.28 -43.12 29.66
N SER A 17 -10.65 -44.38 29.49
CA SER A 17 -12.01 -44.86 29.22
C SER A 17 -12.79 -44.94 30.53
N CYS A 18 -14.01 -44.38 30.59
CA CYS A 18 -14.96 -44.63 31.70
C CYS A 18 -15.95 -45.71 31.31
N LEU A 19 -15.98 -46.78 32.13
CA LEU A 19 -17.01 -47.83 32.15
C LEU A 19 -18.14 -47.46 33.13
N LEU A 20 -19.38 -47.77 32.75
CA LEU A 20 -20.61 -47.59 33.53
C LEU A 20 -20.62 -48.46 34.79
N GLY A 21 -21.05 -47.87 35.92
CA GLY A 21 -21.50 -48.56 37.12
C GLY A 21 -22.37 -47.63 37.94
N ALA A 22 -23.65 -47.95 38.06
CA ALA A 22 -24.62 -47.24 38.91
C ALA A 22 -24.35 -47.45 40.38
N TRP A 23 -24.52 -46.40 41.25
CA TRP A 23 -25.26 -46.34 42.51
C TRP A 23 -24.93 -45.12 43.36
N LEU A 24 -26.02 -44.47 43.81
CA LEU A 24 -26.20 -43.56 44.96
C LEU A 24 -25.64 -42.15 44.98
N VAL A 25 -26.59 -41.27 45.04
CA VAL A 25 -26.62 -39.85 45.36
C VAL A 25 -25.85 -39.51 46.66
N THR A 26 -24.77 -38.74 46.54
CA THR A 26 -24.31 -37.77 47.55
C THR A 26 -23.77 -36.57 46.79
N GLY A 27 -24.11 -35.35 47.25
CA GLY A 27 -23.89 -34.09 46.55
C GLY A 27 -22.44 -33.88 46.12
N CYS A 28 -22.27 -33.53 44.86
CA CYS A 28 -21.03 -32.94 44.38
C CYS A 28 -21.11 -31.43 44.65
N ASP A 29 -20.41 -30.97 45.66
CA ASP A 29 -20.06 -29.56 45.83
C ASP A 29 -19.21 -29.17 44.62
N SER A 30 -19.72 -28.26 43.82
CA SER A 30 -18.92 -27.57 42.79
C SER A 30 -17.79 -26.81 43.47
N PRO A 31 -16.55 -26.90 42.95
CA PRO A 31 -15.50 -26.05 43.46
C PRO A 31 -15.91 -24.57 43.33
N PRO A 32 -15.61 -23.71 44.31
CA PRO A 32 -15.92 -22.30 44.22
C PRO A 32 -15.28 -21.71 42.97
N ALA A 33 -16.00 -20.83 42.30
CA ALA A 33 -15.45 -20.04 41.19
C ALA A 33 -14.19 -19.34 41.65
N PRO A 34 -13.13 -19.27 40.82
CA PRO A 34 -11.91 -18.57 41.19
C PRO A 34 -12.29 -17.12 41.55
N THR A 35 -11.89 -16.70 42.74
CA THR A 35 -12.02 -15.31 43.20
C THR A 35 -11.13 -14.43 42.33
N ASP A 36 -11.57 -13.22 42.05
CA ASP A 36 -11.01 -12.20 41.12
C ASP A 36 -9.62 -11.66 41.53
N SER A 37 -8.85 -12.41 42.33
CA SER A 37 -7.57 -12.00 42.89
C SER A 37 -6.32 -12.62 42.23
N ASP A 38 -6.47 -13.51 41.23
CA ASP A 38 -5.34 -14.27 40.66
C ASP A 38 -4.80 -13.76 39.31
N PHE A 39 -5.33 -12.65 38.78
CA PHE A 39 -4.71 -11.94 37.66
C PHE A 39 -4.08 -10.65 38.16
N PRO A 40 -2.76 -10.43 37.94
CA PRO A 40 -2.21 -9.12 38.19
C PRO A 40 -2.98 -8.09 37.36
N PRO A 41 -3.39 -6.94 37.93
CA PRO A 41 -4.07 -5.91 37.14
C PRO A 41 -3.17 -5.54 35.96
N ALA A 42 -3.75 -5.54 34.75
CA ALA A 42 -3.05 -5.04 33.57
C ALA A 42 -2.51 -3.66 33.91
N ALA A 43 -1.20 -3.47 33.77
CA ALA A 43 -0.57 -2.19 34.05
C ALA A 43 -1.27 -1.12 33.21
N LEU A 44 -1.91 -0.15 33.87
CA LEU A 44 -2.51 1.00 33.20
C LEU A 44 -1.40 1.76 32.48
N PRO A 45 -1.67 2.35 31.29
CA PRO A 45 -0.71 3.23 30.65
C PRO A 45 -0.35 4.37 31.62
N THR A 46 0.93 4.61 31.80
CA THR A 46 1.47 5.56 32.81
C THR A 46 1.38 7.01 32.35
N SER A 47 0.96 7.29 31.11
CA SER A 47 0.86 8.65 30.59
C SER A 47 -0.36 8.84 29.68
N LEU A 48 -0.85 10.08 29.62
CA LEU A 48 -1.98 10.48 28.78
C LEU A 48 -1.60 10.42 27.29
N THR A 49 -2.23 9.53 26.54
CA THR A 49 -2.25 9.62 25.08
C THR A 49 -3.51 10.39 24.66
N ALA A 50 -3.34 11.55 24.00
CA ALA A 50 -4.45 12.41 23.55
C ALA A 50 -4.71 12.19 22.04
N PRO A 51 -5.49 11.16 21.63
CA PRO A 51 -5.75 10.89 20.22
C PRO A 51 -6.52 12.07 19.61
N ASN A 52 -6.10 12.51 18.42
CA ASN A 52 -6.75 13.60 17.65
C ASN A 52 -6.78 14.96 18.37
N CYS A 53 -5.86 15.22 19.27
CA CYS A 53 -5.76 16.45 20.05
C CYS A 53 -4.40 17.12 19.78
N ASN A 54 -4.41 18.32 19.18
CA ASN A 54 -3.23 19.18 19.19
C ASN A 54 -3.19 19.89 20.54
N VAL A 55 -2.43 19.33 21.49
CA VAL A 55 -2.44 19.74 22.89
C VAL A 55 -1.94 21.18 23.05
N LEU A 56 -2.77 22.01 23.70
CA LEU A 56 -2.39 23.35 24.12
C LEU A 56 -1.76 23.31 25.52
N THR A 57 -0.77 24.16 25.74
CA THR A 57 -0.16 24.35 27.06
C THR A 57 -1.16 24.94 28.02
N THR A 58 -1.37 24.32 29.17
CA THR A 58 -2.16 24.84 30.29
C THR A 58 -1.24 25.69 31.19
N ASN A 59 -1.60 26.94 31.39
CA ASN A 59 -0.85 27.86 32.24
C ASN A 59 -1.22 27.70 33.72
N ALA A 60 -2.50 27.40 33.98
CA ALA A 60 -2.99 27.14 35.34
C ALA A 60 -4.25 26.25 35.27
N VAL A 61 -4.46 25.48 36.35
CA VAL A 61 -5.68 24.69 36.54
C VAL A 61 -6.31 25.04 37.90
N THR A 62 -7.63 25.24 37.89
CA THR A 62 -8.43 25.56 39.08
C THR A 62 -9.71 24.73 39.10
N ALA A 63 -10.33 24.60 40.26
CA ALA A 63 -11.60 23.88 40.39
C ALA A 63 -12.56 24.60 41.37
N SER A 64 -13.82 24.19 41.36
CA SER A 64 -14.85 24.65 42.31
C SER A 64 -14.61 24.17 43.74
N GLY A 65 -13.80 23.15 43.94
CA GLY A 65 -13.40 22.51 45.18
C GLY A 65 -12.74 21.17 44.90
N ASP A 66 -12.21 20.55 45.95
CA ASP A 66 -11.62 19.20 45.91
C ASP A 66 -11.80 18.51 47.29
N ASP A 67 -11.51 17.19 47.30
CA ASP A 67 -11.53 16.35 48.51
C ASP A 67 -10.12 16.09 49.08
N GLY A 68 -9.14 16.89 48.70
CA GLY A 68 -7.70 16.67 48.91
C GLY A 68 -6.99 16.09 47.70
N ASN A 69 -7.72 15.61 46.68
CA ASN A 69 -7.22 15.30 45.34
C ASN A 69 -7.32 16.58 44.48
N VAL A 70 -6.23 17.35 44.48
CA VAL A 70 -6.19 18.74 43.99
C VAL A 70 -6.24 18.83 42.45
N PRO A 71 -6.65 19.98 41.87
CA PRO A 71 -6.73 20.18 40.40
C PRO A 71 -5.42 19.93 39.68
N GLY A 72 -4.27 20.20 40.30
CA GLY A 72 -2.93 19.98 39.72
C GLY A 72 -2.67 18.55 39.28
N ASN A 73 -3.27 17.57 39.92
CA ASN A 73 -3.17 16.16 39.60
C ASN A 73 -3.74 15.81 38.20
N THR A 74 -4.42 16.73 37.54
CA THR A 74 -4.92 16.51 36.15
C THR A 74 -3.95 16.97 35.07
N GLN A 75 -2.73 17.42 35.47
CA GLN A 75 -1.72 17.98 34.58
C GLN A 75 -0.33 17.36 34.81
N ASP A 76 -0.22 16.31 35.62
CA ASP A 76 1.05 15.71 36.05
C ASP A 76 1.50 14.52 35.22
N ASP A 77 0.72 14.12 34.19
CA ASP A 77 0.92 12.95 33.35
C ASP A 77 0.91 11.60 34.09
N ASP A 78 0.32 11.57 35.32
CA ASP A 78 0.16 10.36 36.12
C ASP A 78 -1.32 9.95 36.22
N LEU A 79 -1.72 8.92 35.49
CA LEU A 79 -3.09 8.38 35.53
C LEU A 79 -3.46 7.73 36.89
N GLY A 80 -2.49 7.56 37.78
CA GLY A 80 -2.69 7.10 39.17
C GLY A 80 -3.20 8.18 40.10
N THR A 81 -2.97 9.45 39.80
CA THR A 81 -3.48 10.61 40.51
C THR A 81 -4.79 11.12 39.90
N ARG A 82 -5.48 12.05 40.55
CA ARG A 82 -6.72 12.64 40.04
C ARG A 82 -7.08 13.93 40.73
N TRP A 83 -7.92 14.73 40.13
CA TRP A 83 -8.80 15.66 40.81
C TRP A 83 -10.12 14.96 41.17
N SER A 84 -10.70 15.29 42.35
CA SER A 84 -11.96 14.70 42.77
C SER A 84 -12.78 15.70 43.58
N ALA A 85 -14.08 15.79 43.34
CA ALA A 85 -15.04 16.60 44.06
C ALA A 85 -16.43 15.96 44.09
N GLN A 86 -17.21 16.14 45.15
CA GLN A 86 -18.56 15.63 45.27
C GLN A 86 -19.60 16.68 44.92
N GLY A 87 -20.70 16.25 44.28
CA GLY A 87 -21.88 17.06 43.98
C GLY A 87 -22.07 17.32 42.49
N THR A 88 -23.26 17.87 42.18
CA THR A 88 -23.64 18.25 40.83
C THR A 88 -23.21 19.67 40.51
N GLY A 89 -22.67 19.90 39.30
CA GLY A 89 -22.23 21.22 38.85
C GLY A 89 -20.85 21.63 39.33
N VAL A 90 -20.10 20.71 39.94
CA VAL A 90 -18.67 20.94 40.26
C VAL A 90 -17.86 21.02 38.96
N TRP A 91 -16.80 21.83 38.99
CA TRP A 91 -16.06 22.09 37.74
C TRP A 91 -14.55 22.11 37.96
N LEU A 92 -13.84 21.72 36.89
CA LEU A 92 -12.41 21.91 36.67
C LEU A 92 -12.22 22.89 35.52
N GLN A 93 -11.26 23.82 35.63
CA GLN A 93 -11.01 24.86 34.62
C GLN A 93 -9.54 24.95 34.28
N LEU A 94 -9.25 24.91 33.00
CA LEU A 94 -7.93 25.17 32.41
C LEU A 94 -7.83 26.61 31.96
N ASP A 95 -6.77 27.33 32.36
CA ASP A 95 -6.36 28.63 31.83
C ASP A 95 -5.18 28.40 30.86
N LEU A 96 -5.33 28.79 29.62
CA LEU A 96 -4.32 28.66 28.55
C LEU A 96 -3.35 29.84 28.49
N GLY A 97 -3.48 30.80 29.41
CA GLY A 97 -2.65 32.00 29.46
C GLY A 97 -3.00 33.06 28.40
N ALA A 98 -3.45 32.66 27.23
CA ALA A 98 -3.86 33.53 26.14
C ALA A 98 -5.07 32.95 25.39
N VAL A 99 -5.76 33.78 24.61
CA VAL A 99 -6.83 33.32 23.72
C VAL A 99 -6.26 32.43 22.61
N GLN A 100 -6.79 31.21 22.51
CA GLN A 100 -6.40 30.19 21.53
C GLN A 100 -7.63 29.70 20.76
N ALA A 101 -7.43 29.13 19.56
CA ALA A 101 -8.49 28.48 18.79
C ALA A 101 -8.71 27.06 19.33
N LEU A 102 -9.68 26.90 20.21
CA LEU A 102 -10.07 25.63 20.84
C LEU A 102 -11.02 24.83 19.97
N THR A 103 -10.82 23.51 19.91
CA THR A 103 -11.71 22.57 19.20
C THR A 103 -12.16 21.38 20.05
N GLY A 104 -11.68 21.26 21.29
CA GLY A 104 -12.04 20.14 22.14
C GLY A 104 -11.23 20.05 23.42
N THR A 105 -11.45 18.98 24.15
CA THR A 105 -10.66 18.54 25.30
C THR A 105 -10.43 17.04 25.24
N THR A 106 -9.28 16.58 25.73
CA THR A 106 -9.06 15.16 26.03
C THR A 106 -9.17 14.98 27.54
N ILE A 107 -9.93 13.99 27.99
CA ILE A 107 -10.19 13.70 29.40
C ILE A 107 -9.97 12.20 29.65
N ALA A 108 -9.11 11.86 30.62
CA ALA A 108 -9.00 10.52 31.20
C ALA A 108 -9.81 10.49 32.51
N TRP A 109 -10.86 9.71 32.52
CA TRP A 109 -11.75 9.60 33.68
C TRP A 109 -11.25 8.57 34.66
N HIS A 110 -11.11 8.94 35.96
CA HIS A 110 -10.77 7.97 36.99
C HIS A 110 -11.88 6.92 37.13
N ARG A 111 -11.52 5.63 36.99
CA ARG A 111 -12.47 4.49 36.95
C ARG A 111 -13.52 4.62 35.84
N GLY A 112 -13.12 5.19 34.70
CA GLY A 112 -14.00 5.42 33.57
C GLY A 112 -14.58 4.15 32.93
N ASN A 113 -14.02 2.96 33.19
CA ASN A 113 -14.56 1.66 32.81
C ASN A 113 -15.68 1.14 33.73
N GLU A 114 -15.87 1.74 34.91
CA GLU A 114 -16.86 1.32 35.90
C GLU A 114 -18.09 2.23 35.91
N ARG A 115 -17.92 3.48 35.48
CA ARG A 115 -18.97 4.51 35.55
C ARG A 115 -18.86 5.50 34.41
N GLN A 116 -20.00 5.93 33.90
CA GLN A 116 -20.13 6.93 32.86
C GLN A 116 -20.37 8.30 33.54
N ASN A 117 -19.56 9.30 33.19
CA ASN A 117 -19.63 10.63 33.79
C ASN A 117 -20.47 11.56 32.91
N HIS A 118 -21.38 12.34 33.53
CA HIS A 118 -22.18 13.35 32.87
C HIS A 118 -21.45 14.69 32.91
N PHE A 119 -21.14 15.30 31.75
CA PHE A 119 -20.34 16.52 31.76
C PHE A 119 -20.72 17.52 30.69
N VAL A 120 -20.34 18.78 30.93
CA VAL A 120 -20.49 19.91 30.03
C VAL A 120 -19.15 20.58 29.84
N LEU A 121 -18.76 20.84 28.59
CA LEU A 121 -17.62 21.69 28.25
C LEU A 121 -18.13 23.10 27.94
N SER A 122 -17.51 24.10 28.57
CA SER A 122 -17.80 25.51 28.33
C SER A 122 -16.50 26.28 28.10
N THR A 123 -16.55 27.31 27.26
CA THR A 123 -15.38 28.14 26.89
C THR A 123 -15.61 29.58 27.28
N SER A 124 -14.53 30.30 27.62
CA SER A 124 -14.55 31.72 27.97
C SER A 124 -13.29 32.44 27.50
N GLN A 125 -13.39 33.73 27.19
CA GLN A 125 -12.24 34.59 26.93
C GLN A 125 -11.79 35.36 28.18
N ASP A 126 -12.71 35.65 29.10
CA ASP A 126 -12.53 36.49 30.27
C ASP A 126 -12.46 35.70 31.61
N GLY A 127 -12.80 34.40 31.59
CA GLY A 127 -12.85 33.54 32.78
C GLY A 127 -14.12 33.74 33.63
N VAL A 128 -15.02 34.63 33.26
CA VAL A 128 -16.26 34.99 33.94
C VAL A 128 -17.48 34.51 33.18
N THR A 129 -17.58 34.86 31.91
CA THR A 129 -18.71 34.50 31.04
C THR A 129 -18.37 33.24 30.27
N PHE A 130 -19.08 32.14 30.55
CA PHE A 130 -18.86 30.85 29.90
C PHE A 130 -20.00 30.54 28.93
N THR A 131 -19.61 30.09 27.72
CA THR A 131 -20.54 29.60 26.69
C THR A 131 -20.36 28.10 26.51
N GLN A 132 -21.46 27.36 26.60
CA GLN A 132 -21.45 25.92 26.41
C GLN A 132 -20.95 25.56 24.99
N ALA A 133 -20.01 24.63 24.93
CA ALA A 133 -19.44 24.08 23.70
C ALA A 133 -19.89 22.63 23.44
N TYR A 134 -20.13 21.86 24.49
CA TYR A 134 -20.55 20.47 24.43
C TYR A 134 -21.29 20.10 25.72
N ALA A 135 -22.23 19.14 25.62
CA ALA A 135 -22.83 18.44 26.77
C ALA A 135 -23.07 16.98 26.38
N GLY A 136 -22.77 16.05 27.28
CA GLY A 136 -22.96 14.63 27.04
C GLY A 136 -22.30 13.77 28.12
N ASP A 137 -22.10 12.51 27.79
CA ASP A 137 -21.60 11.48 28.68
C ASP A 137 -20.25 10.95 28.22
N SER A 138 -19.41 10.50 29.19
CA SER A 138 -18.17 9.81 28.88
C SER A 138 -18.45 8.40 28.35
N ALA A 139 -17.55 7.83 27.55
CA ALA A 139 -17.59 6.40 27.22
C ALA A 139 -17.12 5.57 28.44
N LEU A 140 -17.57 4.32 28.52
CA LEU A 140 -17.16 3.35 29.54
C LEU A 140 -15.82 2.71 29.17
N ASN A 141 -14.71 3.41 29.42
CA ASN A 141 -13.35 2.88 29.27
C ASN A 141 -12.34 3.66 30.11
N THR A 142 -11.12 3.14 30.25
CA THR A 142 -10.02 3.78 30.98
C THR A 142 -9.13 4.67 30.11
N SER A 143 -9.31 4.64 28.79
CA SER A 143 -8.51 5.45 27.88
C SER A 143 -8.94 6.91 27.88
N ALA A 144 -8.00 7.81 27.59
CA ALA A 144 -8.31 9.21 27.39
C ALA A 144 -9.28 9.41 26.22
N GLN A 145 -10.30 10.22 26.42
CA GLN A 145 -11.40 10.44 25.46
C GLN A 145 -11.35 11.86 24.95
N THR A 146 -11.19 12.06 23.65
CA THR A 146 -11.24 13.38 23.04
C THR A 146 -12.68 13.75 22.69
N THR A 147 -13.18 14.81 23.31
CA THR A 147 -14.49 15.42 22.99
C THR A 147 -14.26 16.67 22.16
N SER A 148 -14.74 16.65 20.93
CA SER A 148 -14.56 17.76 19.97
C SER A 148 -15.81 18.63 19.87
N PHE A 149 -15.60 19.93 19.59
CA PHE A 149 -16.64 20.91 19.30
C PHE A 149 -16.20 21.90 18.20
N ALA A 150 -17.14 22.68 17.65
CA ALA A 150 -16.84 23.69 16.66
C ALA A 150 -15.80 24.69 17.18
N SER A 151 -14.79 25.04 16.38
CA SER A 151 -13.68 25.92 16.76
C SER A 151 -14.16 27.23 17.40
N ARG A 152 -13.60 27.58 18.54
CA ARG A 152 -13.91 28.79 19.31
C ARG A 152 -12.63 29.47 19.82
N ASN A 153 -12.56 30.76 19.72
CA ASN A 153 -11.48 31.55 20.33
C ASN A 153 -11.78 31.72 21.84
N ALA A 154 -10.96 31.08 22.69
CA ALA A 154 -11.11 31.14 24.13
C ALA A 154 -9.76 31.01 24.83
N ARG A 155 -9.64 31.60 26.03
CA ARG A 155 -8.52 31.42 26.95
C ARG A 155 -8.81 30.37 28.00
N TYR A 156 -10.07 30.21 28.40
CA TYR A 156 -10.47 29.28 29.44
C TYR A 156 -11.37 28.18 28.87
N VAL A 157 -11.12 26.96 29.33
CA VAL A 157 -12.03 25.82 29.14
C VAL A 157 -12.44 25.30 30.50
N ARG A 158 -13.74 25.15 30.73
CA ARG A 158 -14.32 24.60 31.96
C ARG A 158 -15.01 23.28 31.66
N ILE A 159 -14.67 22.26 32.46
CA ILE A 159 -15.28 20.95 32.46
C ILE A 159 -16.20 20.91 33.70
N THR A 160 -17.51 21.06 33.50
CA THR A 160 -18.49 20.94 34.57
C THR A 160 -18.98 19.50 34.61
N VAL A 161 -18.91 18.85 35.76
CA VAL A 161 -19.30 17.45 35.93
C VAL A 161 -20.53 17.36 36.85
N ASN A 162 -21.49 16.53 36.47
CA ASN A 162 -22.81 16.42 37.10
C ASN A 162 -23.05 15.02 37.69
N GLY A 163 -22.01 14.42 38.28
CA GLY A 163 -22.03 13.06 38.79
C GLY A 163 -21.80 12.02 37.68
N ASN A 164 -22.09 10.78 37.98
CA ASN A 164 -21.92 9.64 37.10
C ASN A 164 -23.05 8.62 37.33
N THR A 165 -23.07 7.56 36.53
CA THR A 165 -24.13 6.52 36.59
C THR A 165 -24.21 5.76 37.92
N VAL A 166 -23.25 5.94 38.84
CA VAL A 166 -23.19 5.23 40.13
C VAL A 166 -23.46 6.15 41.31
N ASN A 167 -22.91 7.39 41.28
CA ASN A 167 -23.01 8.35 42.42
C ASN A 167 -22.72 9.78 41.93
N ASP A 168 -22.66 10.74 42.88
CA ASP A 168 -22.39 12.16 42.62
C ASP A 168 -20.90 12.55 42.76
N TRP A 169 -20.00 11.58 42.87
CA TRP A 169 -18.57 11.80 42.86
C TRP A 169 -18.03 12.03 41.46
N ASN A 170 -17.22 13.07 41.29
CA ASN A 170 -16.63 13.48 40.03
C ASN A 170 -15.09 13.36 40.14
N SER A 171 -14.47 12.63 39.21
CA SER A 171 -13.03 12.39 39.27
C SER A 171 -12.41 12.33 37.88
N ILE A 172 -11.43 13.22 37.65
CA ILE A 172 -10.67 13.32 36.39
C ILE A 172 -9.20 12.98 36.74
N ALA A 173 -8.64 11.96 36.07
CA ALA A 173 -7.24 11.61 36.20
C ALA A 173 -6.37 12.61 35.43
N GLU A 174 -6.64 12.83 34.17
CA GLU A 174 -5.87 13.73 33.32
C GLU A 174 -6.76 14.48 32.34
N THR A 175 -6.40 15.72 31.99
CA THR A 175 -7.09 16.48 30.92
C THR A 175 -6.17 17.42 30.18
N ARG A 176 -6.43 17.64 28.89
CA ARG A 176 -5.73 18.59 28.01
C ARG A 176 -6.73 19.34 27.16
N ALA A 177 -6.48 20.61 26.91
CA ALA A 177 -7.19 21.40 25.93
C ALA A 177 -6.63 21.15 24.52
N CYS A 178 -7.50 21.07 23.51
CA CYS A 178 -7.15 20.77 22.15
C CYS A 178 -7.40 21.96 21.21
N ALA A 179 -6.37 22.36 20.47
CA ALA A 179 -6.51 23.31 19.37
C ALA A 179 -7.01 22.61 18.10
N ALA A 180 -7.54 23.38 17.16
CA ALA A 180 -7.60 22.95 15.79
C ALA A 180 -6.20 22.54 15.32
N ALA A 181 -6.10 21.44 14.61
CA ALA A 181 -4.91 21.22 13.82
C ALA A 181 -4.71 22.47 12.96
N ALA A 182 -3.55 23.12 13.06
CA ALA A 182 -3.24 24.20 12.15
C ALA A 182 -3.53 23.71 10.73
N PRO A 183 -4.24 24.50 9.89
CA PRO A 183 -4.43 24.13 8.51
C PRO A 183 -3.05 23.75 7.95
N PRO A 184 -2.91 22.61 7.26
CA PRO A 184 -1.62 22.20 6.75
C PRO A 184 -1.06 23.36 5.92
N SER A 185 0.13 23.80 6.26
CA SER A 185 0.82 24.81 5.45
C SER A 185 0.87 24.28 4.02
N THR A 186 0.27 24.99 3.09
CA THR A 186 0.37 24.66 1.66
C THR A 186 1.77 24.97 1.13
N THR A 187 2.56 25.72 1.89
CA THR A 187 3.97 25.94 1.61
C THR A 187 4.78 24.78 2.15
N ASP A 188 5.50 24.11 1.25
CA ASP A 188 6.58 23.20 1.60
C ASP A 188 7.57 24.02 2.45
N SER A 189 7.65 23.79 3.75
CA SER A 189 8.62 24.47 4.61
C SER A 189 10.04 23.96 4.37
N GLY A 190 10.22 23.24 3.22
CA GLY A 190 11.46 23.10 2.51
C GLY A 190 12.62 22.47 3.25
N ALA A 191 12.44 21.58 4.21
CA ALA A 191 13.49 20.64 4.42
C ALA A 191 13.45 19.65 3.28
N ALA A 192 14.37 19.79 2.36
CA ALA A 192 14.54 18.85 1.28
C ALA A 192 14.82 17.47 1.88
N LEU A 193 13.77 16.65 2.00
CA LEU A 193 13.96 15.24 2.31
C LEU A 193 14.82 14.67 1.18
N PRO A 194 15.92 13.96 1.46
CA PRO A 194 16.77 13.34 0.45
C PRO A 194 15.97 12.45 -0.51
N ARG A 195 14.89 11.85 0.01
CA ARG A 195 13.85 11.22 -0.80
C ARG A 195 12.49 11.74 -0.34
N GLN A 196 11.78 12.39 -1.26
CA GLN A 196 10.43 12.89 -1.04
C GLN A 196 9.48 11.73 -0.72
N PRO A 197 8.34 11.98 -0.05
CA PRO A 197 7.34 10.95 0.19
C PRO A 197 6.86 10.29 -1.11
N TYR A 198 6.73 8.98 -1.08
CA TYR A 198 6.14 8.19 -2.14
C TYR A 198 5.19 7.14 -1.55
N LEU A 199 4.15 6.82 -2.32
CA LEU A 199 3.06 5.95 -1.89
C LEU A 199 3.33 4.50 -2.31
N GLN A 200 3.15 3.58 -1.37
CA GLN A 200 3.36 2.16 -1.57
C GLN A 200 2.21 1.34 -1.00
N SER A 201 1.93 0.18 -1.58
CA SER A 201 0.90 -0.76 -1.13
C SER A 201 -0.40 -0.08 -0.69
N VAL A 202 -0.87 0.91 -1.48
CA VAL A 202 -2.16 1.54 -1.23
C VAL A 202 -3.25 0.51 -1.47
N LYS A 203 -4.10 0.31 -0.45
CA LYS A 203 -5.21 -0.65 -0.43
C LYS A 203 -6.51 0.08 -0.12
N GLN A 204 -7.59 -0.65 0.06
CA GLN A 204 -8.88 -0.09 0.46
C GLN A 204 -8.87 0.55 1.84
N THR A 205 -8.10 -0.02 2.80
CA THR A 205 -8.13 0.37 4.22
C THR A 205 -6.77 0.77 4.77
N SER A 206 -5.74 0.81 3.94
CA SER A 206 -4.38 1.18 4.36
C SER A 206 -3.53 1.70 3.20
N ALA A 207 -2.47 2.42 3.54
CA ALA A 207 -1.43 2.88 2.63
C ALA A 207 -0.09 2.92 3.35
N ILE A 208 1.03 2.88 2.63
CA ILE A 208 2.35 3.14 3.17
C ILE A 208 2.86 4.45 2.56
N VAL A 209 3.31 5.36 3.41
CA VAL A 209 4.05 6.56 3.02
C VAL A 209 5.53 6.32 3.32
N ALA A 210 6.34 6.16 2.29
CA ALA A 210 7.77 5.92 2.43
C ALA A 210 8.56 7.16 2.04
N PHE A 211 9.70 7.41 2.71
CA PHE A 211 10.57 8.57 2.48
C PHE A 211 11.92 8.39 3.17
N ARG A 212 12.87 9.32 2.90
CA ARG A 212 14.16 9.36 3.62
C ARG A 212 14.37 10.71 4.28
N THR A 213 15.04 10.70 5.43
CA THR A 213 15.40 11.90 6.20
C THR A 213 16.90 12.18 6.12
N PRO A 214 17.33 13.46 6.25
CA PRO A 214 18.75 13.83 6.15
C PRO A 214 19.58 13.37 7.34
N SER A 215 18.93 13.08 8.47
CA SER A 215 19.54 12.59 9.69
C SER A 215 18.63 11.60 10.41
N THR A 216 19.18 10.84 11.33
CA THR A 216 18.40 9.93 12.17
C THR A 216 17.40 10.71 13.02
N CYS A 217 16.11 10.47 12.84
CA CYS A 217 15.01 10.99 13.65
C CYS A 217 13.83 10.01 13.64
N THR A 218 12.83 10.27 14.48
CA THR A 218 11.57 9.51 14.50
C THR A 218 10.47 10.41 13.93
N PRO A 219 10.18 10.30 12.62
CA PRO A 219 9.16 11.12 11.99
C PRO A 219 7.75 10.63 12.28
N SER A 220 6.77 11.48 11.93
CA SER A 220 5.36 11.13 11.93
C SER A 220 4.70 11.52 10.60
N VAL A 221 3.57 10.85 10.30
CA VAL A 221 2.69 11.21 9.20
C VAL A 221 1.34 11.59 9.79
N ARG A 222 0.90 12.81 9.50
CA ARG A 222 -0.47 13.25 9.78
C ARG A 222 -1.32 13.06 8.55
N PHE A 223 -2.52 12.52 8.70
CA PHE A 223 -3.42 12.21 7.59
C PHE A 223 -4.89 12.29 7.98
N GLY A 224 -5.77 12.32 6.98
CA GLY A 224 -7.22 12.27 7.17
C GLY A 224 -7.96 12.41 5.84
N GLU A 225 -9.26 12.18 5.83
CA GLU A 225 -10.09 12.27 4.61
C GLU A 225 -10.16 13.74 4.13
N GLY A 226 -10.00 13.94 2.84
CA GLY A 226 -9.90 15.26 2.23
C GLY A 226 -8.66 16.02 2.70
N THR A 227 -8.86 17.21 3.25
CA THR A 227 -7.78 18.09 3.77
C THR A 227 -7.70 18.10 5.30
N SER A 228 -8.61 17.41 5.99
CA SER A 228 -8.70 17.38 7.45
C SER A 228 -7.78 16.31 8.02
N LEU A 229 -6.58 16.69 8.49
CA LEU A 229 -5.58 15.77 9.02
C LEU A 229 -5.88 15.45 10.49
N THR A 230 -6.77 14.50 10.74
CA THR A 230 -7.28 14.15 12.08
C THR A 230 -6.49 13.05 12.77
N SER A 231 -5.66 12.32 12.05
CA SER A 231 -4.89 11.19 12.56
C SER A 231 -3.39 11.43 12.44
N THR A 232 -2.61 10.85 13.36
CA THR A 232 -1.14 10.90 13.33
C THR A 232 -0.58 9.51 13.61
N VAL A 233 0.42 9.10 12.82
CA VAL A 233 1.16 7.84 13.03
C VAL A 233 2.64 8.15 13.05
N SER A 234 3.33 7.69 14.13
CA SER A 234 4.79 7.74 14.22
C SER A 234 5.43 6.60 13.44
N ALA A 235 6.63 6.82 12.91
CA ALA A 235 7.44 5.76 12.30
C ALA A 235 7.91 4.69 13.31
N GLY A 236 7.73 4.93 14.61
CA GLY A 236 8.04 4.00 15.69
C GLY A 236 9.53 3.90 16.02
N VAL A 237 10.41 3.85 15.02
CA VAL A 237 11.87 3.70 15.21
C VAL A 237 12.61 4.87 14.57
N ALA A 238 13.65 5.36 15.26
CA ALA A 238 14.54 6.38 14.70
C ALA A 238 15.41 5.79 13.58
N GLY A 239 15.56 6.54 12.49
CA GLY A 239 16.34 6.11 11.34
C GLY A 239 16.45 7.21 10.28
N THR A 240 16.94 6.82 9.10
CA THR A 240 16.98 7.69 7.91
C THR A 240 16.12 7.17 6.76
N ARG A 241 15.65 5.90 6.83
CA ARG A 241 14.70 5.29 5.90
C ARG A 241 13.41 5.00 6.67
N HIS A 242 12.28 5.43 6.14
CA HIS A 242 11.00 5.32 6.83
C HIS A 242 9.91 4.81 5.89
N ALA A 243 9.06 3.94 6.44
CA ALA A 243 7.84 3.44 5.80
C ALA A 243 6.72 3.46 6.84
N VAL A 244 5.87 4.47 6.78
CA VAL A 244 4.80 4.69 7.77
C VAL A 244 3.50 4.14 7.23
N LYS A 245 2.95 3.13 7.88
CA LYS A 245 1.68 2.52 7.49
C LYS A 245 0.50 3.31 8.06
N LEU A 246 -0.31 3.85 7.18
CA LEU A 246 -1.61 4.44 7.50
C LEU A 246 -2.67 3.34 7.48
N SER A 247 -3.51 3.27 8.51
CA SER A 247 -4.56 2.26 8.66
C SER A 247 -5.89 2.92 9.01
N GLY A 248 -6.99 2.16 8.93
CA GLY A 248 -8.33 2.68 9.21
C GLY A 248 -8.89 3.57 8.10
N LEU A 249 -8.36 3.42 6.87
CA LEU A 249 -8.87 4.14 5.70
C LEU A 249 -10.16 3.50 5.18
N SER A 250 -10.90 4.23 4.35
CA SER A 250 -12.09 3.77 3.65
C SER A 250 -11.81 3.64 2.15
N ALA A 251 -12.45 2.66 1.51
CA ALA A 251 -12.25 2.38 0.08
C ALA A 251 -12.75 3.50 -0.83
N GLY A 252 -11.98 3.81 -1.88
CA GLY A 252 -12.35 4.79 -2.91
C GLY A 252 -12.42 6.23 -2.40
N ARG A 253 -11.71 6.56 -1.31
CA ARG A 253 -11.70 7.90 -0.71
C ARG A 253 -10.38 8.60 -0.93
N THR A 254 -10.44 9.93 -1.02
CA THR A 254 -9.25 10.77 -1.08
C THR A 254 -8.79 11.14 0.32
N TYR A 255 -7.54 10.88 0.62
CA TYR A 255 -6.88 11.22 1.87
C TYR A 255 -5.79 12.25 1.66
N GLY A 256 -5.77 13.27 2.51
CA GLY A 256 -4.66 14.19 2.63
C GLY A 256 -3.61 13.68 3.61
N TYR A 257 -2.34 13.99 3.38
CA TYR A 257 -1.27 13.69 4.34
C TYR A 257 -0.13 14.71 4.29
N VAL A 258 0.59 14.82 5.41
CA VAL A 258 1.86 15.54 5.53
C VAL A 258 2.86 14.67 6.32
N VAL A 259 4.13 14.80 5.99
CA VAL A 259 5.23 14.18 6.76
C VAL A 259 5.85 15.25 7.65
N GLU A 260 6.02 14.94 8.94
CA GLU A 260 6.75 15.74 9.93
C GLU A 260 8.01 14.97 10.31
N ALA A 261 9.19 15.51 9.97
CA ALA A 261 10.46 14.80 10.09
C ALA A 261 11.61 15.74 10.44
N CYS A 262 12.41 15.39 11.45
CA CYS A 262 13.62 16.11 11.84
C CYS A 262 13.41 17.65 11.99
N GLY A 263 12.28 18.06 12.60
CA GLY A 263 11.93 19.48 12.80
C GLY A 263 11.35 20.19 11.57
N SER A 264 11.11 19.46 10.48
CA SER A 264 10.55 20.01 9.23
C SER A 264 9.26 19.30 8.85
N ARG A 265 8.46 19.97 8.00
CA ARG A 265 7.16 19.47 7.56
C ARG A 265 7.02 19.62 6.04
N THR A 266 6.52 18.59 5.37
CA THR A 266 6.15 18.68 3.95
C THR A 266 4.85 19.45 3.77
N GLY A 267 4.61 19.98 2.56
CA GLY A 267 3.31 20.48 2.17
C GLY A 267 2.26 19.35 2.15
N LEU A 268 0.98 19.75 2.15
CA LEU A 268 -0.15 18.83 2.00
C LEU A 268 -0.07 18.10 0.66
N ARG A 269 -0.23 16.77 0.70
CA ARG A 269 -0.36 15.89 -0.46
C ARG A 269 -1.64 15.09 -0.32
N SER A 270 -2.13 14.53 -1.41
CA SER A 270 -3.32 13.70 -1.39
C SER A 270 -3.16 12.45 -2.25
N PHE A 271 -3.86 11.40 -1.89
CA PHE A 271 -3.95 10.16 -2.65
C PHE A 271 -5.34 9.56 -2.53
N GLN A 272 -5.67 8.66 -3.46
CA GLN A 272 -6.92 7.90 -3.42
C GLN A 272 -6.63 6.46 -2.99
N THR A 273 -7.46 5.92 -2.09
CA THR A 273 -7.45 4.50 -1.73
C THR A 273 -8.08 3.66 -2.84
N SER A 274 -7.67 2.38 -2.94
CA SER A 274 -8.28 1.43 -3.88
C SER A 274 -9.80 1.41 -3.71
N PRO A 275 -10.57 1.50 -4.77
CA PRO A 275 -12.04 1.45 -4.71
C PRO A 275 -12.54 0.03 -4.39
N LEU A 276 -13.81 -0.08 -4.06
CA LEU A 276 -14.48 -1.38 -3.86
C LEU A 276 -14.50 -2.18 -5.17
N SER A 277 -14.60 -3.51 -5.06
CA SER A 277 -14.76 -4.41 -6.21
C SER A 277 -15.99 -4.13 -7.07
N THR A 278 -16.97 -3.47 -6.50
CA THR A 278 -18.20 -3.05 -7.17
C THR A 278 -18.06 -1.74 -7.94
N ALA A 279 -16.91 -1.06 -7.86
CA ALA A 279 -16.64 0.12 -8.67
C ALA A 279 -16.68 -0.27 -10.16
N THR A 280 -17.23 0.60 -10.98
CA THR A 280 -17.31 0.37 -12.42
C THR A 280 -16.09 0.94 -13.15
N LYS A 281 -15.44 1.96 -12.59
CA LYS A 281 -14.33 2.67 -13.24
C LYS A 281 -13.03 2.51 -12.47
N VAL A 282 -11.95 2.31 -13.24
CA VAL A 282 -10.56 2.34 -12.78
C VAL A 282 -9.72 2.97 -13.88
N HIS A 283 -8.78 3.81 -13.50
CA HIS A 283 -7.84 4.43 -14.42
C HIS A 283 -6.40 4.18 -13.92
N PHE A 284 -5.57 3.53 -14.74
CA PHE A 284 -4.17 3.29 -14.43
C PHE A 284 -3.26 3.57 -15.63
N THR A 285 -2.00 3.83 -15.35
CA THR A 285 -0.96 3.97 -16.37
C THR A 285 0.09 2.88 -16.22
N ALA A 286 0.79 2.55 -17.32
CA ALA A 286 1.87 1.57 -17.31
C ALA A 286 3.02 2.02 -18.22
N MET A 287 4.27 1.75 -17.80
CA MET A 287 5.47 1.94 -18.60
C MET A 287 6.62 1.09 -18.06
N GLY A 288 7.52 0.68 -18.93
CA GLY A 288 8.78 0.02 -18.60
C GLY A 288 9.97 0.81 -19.13
N ASP A 289 11.17 0.39 -18.73
CA ASP A 289 12.44 0.82 -19.33
C ASP A 289 12.62 2.35 -19.29
N PHE A 290 12.24 2.96 -18.18
CA PHE A 290 12.19 4.41 -18.06
C PHE A 290 13.28 5.00 -17.17
N GLY A 291 13.88 4.22 -16.24
CA GLY A 291 14.73 4.67 -15.14
C GLY A 291 16.12 5.16 -15.54
N THR A 292 16.23 6.05 -16.53
CA THR A 292 17.49 6.58 -17.04
C THR A 292 17.92 7.92 -16.44
N GLY A 293 17.00 8.67 -15.82
CA GLY A 293 17.22 10.05 -15.41
C GLY A 293 17.31 11.03 -16.58
N GLY A 294 17.10 10.56 -17.82
CA GLY A 294 17.32 11.33 -19.06
C GLY A 294 16.13 12.21 -19.47
N SER A 295 16.37 12.99 -20.53
CA SER A 295 15.37 13.93 -21.07
C SER A 295 14.16 13.25 -21.68
N ALA A 296 14.29 12.04 -22.20
CA ALA A 296 13.18 11.25 -22.73
C ALA A 296 12.20 10.87 -21.62
N GLN A 297 12.71 10.30 -20.53
CA GLN A 297 11.93 10.03 -19.33
C GLN A 297 11.24 11.30 -18.81
N ALA A 298 11.96 12.42 -18.70
CA ALA A 298 11.41 13.68 -18.21
C ALA A 298 10.22 14.17 -19.07
N LYS A 299 10.29 14.01 -20.40
CA LYS A 299 9.18 14.38 -21.31
C LYS A 299 7.98 13.46 -21.12
N VAL A 300 8.17 12.15 -20.97
CA VAL A 300 7.08 11.20 -20.69
C VAL A 300 6.40 11.55 -19.37
N MET A 301 7.19 11.78 -18.30
CA MET A 301 6.69 12.19 -16.99
C MET A 301 5.89 13.49 -17.04
N ALA A 302 6.33 14.48 -17.82
CA ALA A 302 5.63 15.75 -17.97
C ALA A 302 4.24 15.59 -18.62
N VAL A 303 4.07 14.63 -19.52
CA VAL A 303 2.75 14.30 -20.08
C VAL A 303 1.91 13.54 -19.07
N MET A 304 2.44 12.52 -18.40
CA MET A 304 1.71 11.76 -17.36
C MET A 304 1.21 12.63 -16.22
N ALA A 305 1.94 13.71 -15.89
CA ALA A 305 1.55 14.64 -14.83
C ALA A 305 0.37 15.57 -15.22
N GLN A 306 -0.05 15.58 -16.48
CA GLN A 306 -1.18 16.41 -16.93
C GLN A 306 -2.51 15.86 -16.39
N PRO A 307 -3.48 16.73 -16.06
CA PRO A 307 -4.77 16.30 -15.52
C PRO A 307 -5.52 15.27 -16.38
N ALA A 308 -5.34 15.33 -17.71
CA ALA A 308 -5.98 14.41 -18.66
C ALA A 308 -5.50 12.95 -18.51
N TRP A 309 -4.27 12.75 -18.04
CA TRP A 309 -3.61 11.43 -17.96
C TRP A 309 -3.29 11.01 -16.52
N ARG A 310 -3.74 11.80 -15.53
CA ARG A 310 -3.48 11.50 -14.12
C ARG A 310 -4.29 10.28 -13.68
N SER A 311 -3.59 9.18 -13.50
CA SER A 311 -4.16 7.89 -13.10
C SER A 311 -4.27 7.73 -11.58
N GLU A 312 -5.03 6.71 -11.16
CA GLU A 312 -5.17 6.30 -9.76
C GLU A 312 -3.95 5.50 -9.27
N LEU A 313 -3.27 4.78 -10.17
CA LEU A 313 -2.05 4.01 -9.91
C LEU A 313 -1.17 3.92 -11.16
N LEU A 314 0.12 3.69 -10.93
CA LEU A 314 1.14 3.46 -11.95
C LEU A 314 1.68 2.04 -11.85
N LEU A 315 1.74 1.33 -12.97
CA LEU A 315 2.42 0.05 -13.13
C LEU A 315 3.80 0.28 -13.77
N ALA A 316 4.87 -0.12 -13.09
CA ALA A 316 6.22 -0.05 -13.61
C ALA A 316 6.68 -1.45 -14.04
N LEU A 317 7.01 -1.61 -15.33
CA LEU A 317 7.20 -2.90 -15.98
C LEU A 317 8.67 -3.37 -15.99
N GLY A 318 9.45 -2.98 -14.99
CA GLY A 318 10.85 -3.31 -14.85
C GLY A 318 11.80 -2.26 -15.44
N ASP A 319 13.09 -2.43 -15.17
CA ASP A 319 14.15 -1.51 -15.52
C ASP A 319 13.87 -0.09 -15.03
N ASN A 320 13.64 -0.03 -13.72
CA ASN A 320 13.24 1.17 -13.01
C ASN A 320 14.43 2.08 -12.68
N ALA A 321 15.66 1.56 -12.78
CA ALA A 321 16.89 2.30 -12.45
C ALA A 321 18.12 1.75 -13.22
N TYR A 322 18.45 2.38 -14.32
CA TYR A 322 19.63 2.07 -15.14
C TYR A 322 20.92 2.67 -14.56
N PRO A 323 22.15 2.10 -14.92
CA PRO A 323 22.28 0.83 -15.64
C PRO A 323 22.33 -0.40 -14.75
N ASN A 324 22.43 -0.28 -13.42
CA ASN A 324 22.75 -1.40 -12.54
C ASN A 324 21.74 -1.62 -11.39
N GLY A 325 20.66 -0.86 -11.31
CA GLY A 325 19.67 -0.98 -10.24
C GLY A 325 20.25 -0.71 -8.84
N THR A 326 21.23 0.16 -8.72
CA THR A 326 21.82 0.56 -7.43
C THR A 326 20.88 1.51 -6.66
N ASP A 327 21.03 1.61 -5.33
CA ASP A 327 20.26 2.56 -4.52
C ASP A 327 20.45 4.02 -4.97
N ALA A 328 21.65 4.37 -5.44
CA ALA A 328 21.95 5.70 -5.98
C ALA A 328 21.20 5.97 -7.29
N GLU A 329 21.15 4.97 -8.18
CA GLU A 329 20.41 5.06 -9.44
C GLU A 329 18.90 5.12 -9.20
N PHE A 330 18.36 4.32 -8.29
CA PHE A 330 16.97 4.48 -7.84
C PHE A 330 16.68 5.91 -7.36
N GLN A 331 17.59 6.49 -6.56
CA GLN A 331 17.41 7.87 -6.10
C GLN A 331 17.46 8.86 -7.26
N ALA A 332 18.46 8.77 -8.13
CA ALA A 332 18.72 9.75 -9.18
C ALA A 332 17.75 9.62 -10.37
N HIS A 333 17.38 8.39 -10.74
CA HIS A 333 16.69 8.10 -11.98
C HIS A 333 15.20 7.77 -11.80
N LEU A 334 14.79 7.42 -10.58
CA LEU A 334 13.39 7.15 -10.26
C LEU A 334 12.83 8.18 -9.27
N PHE A 335 13.30 8.17 -8.02
CA PHE A 335 12.64 8.90 -6.95
C PHE A 335 12.75 10.42 -7.09
N THR A 336 13.87 10.93 -7.59
CA THR A 336 14.04 12.37 -7.80
C THR A 336 13.18 12.89 -8.96
N PRO A 337 13.26 12.35 -10.19
CA PRO A 337 12.47 12.86 -11.31
C PRO A 337 10.97 12.59 -11.16
N MET A 338 10.58 11.53 -10.47
CA MET A 338 9.17 11.17 -10.29
C MET A 338 8.56 11.64 -8.97
N ALA A 339 9.28 12.38 -8.13
CA ALA A 339 8.82 12.81 -6.81
C ALA A 339 7.43 13.49 -6.85
N GLY A 340 7.18 14.29 -7.88
CA GLY A 340 5.90 14.98 -8.09
C GLY A 340 4.72 14.03 -8.30
N LEU A 341 4.94 12.89 -8.96
CA LEU A 341 3.92 11.89 -9.24
C LEU A 341 3.77 10.92 -8.07
N LEU A 342 4.87 10.33 -7.60
CA LEU A 342 4.87 9.22 -6.63
C LEU A 342 4.35 9.60 -5.24
N ARG A 343 4.34 10.90 -4.89
CA ARG A 343 3.75 11.39 -3.64
C ARG A 343 2.22 11.41 -3.65
N GLU A 344 1.57 11.20 -4.81
CA GLU A 344 0.13 11.28 -4.97
C GLU A 344 -0.46 10.05 -5.68
N VAL A 345 0.36 9.33 -6.48
CA VAL A 345 -0.01 8.14 -7.24
C VAL A 345 0.84 6.95 -6.77
N PRO A 346 0.24 5.89 -6.22
CA PRO A 346 0.98 4.70 -5.82
C PRO A 346 1.54 3.99 -7.04
N MET A 347 2.80 3.52 -6.92
CA MET A 347 3.46 2.73 -7.95
C MET A 347 3.57 1.27 -7.53
N PHE A 348 3.17 0.37 -8.43
CA PHE A 348 3.35 -1.07 -8.34
C PHE A 348 4.35 -1.51 -9.42
N ALA A 349 5.54 -1.94 -8.99
CA ALA A 349 6.67 -2.21 -9.86
C ALA A 349 6.95 -3.71 -10.02
N THR A 350 7.52 -4.09 -11.17
CA THR A 350 8.21 -5.37 -11.36
C THR A 350 9.72 -5.16 -11.46
N LEU A 351 10.49 -6.23 -11.26
CA LEU A 351 11.94 -6.24 -11.47
C LEU A 351 12.25 -6.46 -12.96
N GLY A 352 13.14 -5.64 -13.51
CA GLY A 352 13.80 -5.90 -14.78
C GLY A 352 15.16 -6.56 -14.59
N ASN A 353 15.90 -6.81 -15.69
CA ASN A 353 17.24 -7.40 -15.64
C ASN A 353 18.27 -6.43 -15.04
N HIS A 354 18.11 -5.13 -15.22
CA HIS A 354 19.00 -4.12 -14.65
C HIS A 354 18.93 -4.07 -13.13
N GLU A 355 17.78 -4.32 -12.51
CA GLU A 355 17.68 -4.46 -11.05
C GLU A 355 18.47 -5.66 -10.53
N TYR A 356 18.60 -6.74 -11.30
CA TYR A 356 19.31 -7.94 -10.89
C TYR A 356 20.84 -7.81 -10.93
N VAL A 357 21.40 -6.81 -11.62
CA VAL A 357 22.85 -6.54 -11.67
C VAL A 357 23.41 -6.29 -10.27
N THR A 358 22.69 -5.52 -9.45
CA THR A 358 23.14 -5.21 -8.08
C THR A 358 22.52 -6.16 -7.07
N ASN A 359 23.34 -7.08 -6.56
CA ASN A 359 23.01 -7.98 -5.47
C ASN A 359 21.65 -8.67 -5.64
N GLN A 360 21.37 -9.19 -6.84
CA GLN A 360 20.17 -9.93 -7.17
C GLN A 360 18.88 -9.14 -6.83
N GLY A 361 18.86 -7.84 -7.13
CA GLY A 361 17.70 -6.98 -6.90
C GLY A 361 17.49 -6.52 -5.46
N GLN A 362 18.50 -6.63 -4.59
CA GLN A 362 18.35 -6.18 -3.20
C GLN A 362 18.02 -4.69 -3.07
N PRO A 363 18.63 -3.75 -3.85
CA PRO A 363 18.22 -2.35 -3.76
C PRO A 363 16.76 -2.09 -4.12
N TYR A 364 16.15 -2.90 -5.01
CA TYR A 364 14.72 -2.84 -5.27
C TYR A 364 13.93 -3.19 -4.01
N LEU A 365 14.23 -4.33 -3.37
CA LEU A 365 13.56 -4.76 -2.13
C LEU A 365 13.77 -3.77 -0.97
N ASP A 366 14.89 -3.05 -0.94
CA ASP A 366 15.18 -2.02 0.07
C ASP A 366 14.41 -0.71 -0.14
N ASN A 367 13.89 -0.49 -1.33
CA ASN A 367 13.28 0.77 -1.74
C ASN A 367 11.77 0.69 -1.95
N PHE A 368 11.23 -0.49 -2.23
CA PHE A 368 9.80 -0.69 -2.41
C PHE A 368 9.19 -1.41 -1.21
N TYR A 369 7.91 -1.16 -0.98
CA TYR A 369 7.08 -1.77 0.06
C TYR A 369 5.82 -2.30 -0.61
N LEU A 370 6.00 -3.29 -1.47
CA LEU A 370 4.95 -3.91 -2.28
C LEU A 370 4.25 -5.06 -1.53
N PRO A 371 3.16 -5.62 -2.04
CA PRO A 371 2.60 -6.83 -1.46
C PRO A 371 3.63 -7.97 -1.45
N ALA A 372 3.68 -8.72 -0.34
CA ALA A 372 4.53 -9.89 -0.16
C ALA A 372 3.65 -11.13 0.12
N ASN A 373 2.65 -11.35 -0.75
CA ASN A 373 1.61 -12.37 -0.60
C ASN A 373 1.92 -13.68 -1.34
N ASN A 374 3.19 -13.91 -1.65
CA ASN A 374 3.68 -15.18 -2.15
C ASN A 374 4.25 -16.06 -1.00
N PRO A 375 4.47 -17.36 -1.21
CA PRO A 375 4.93 -18.28 -0.16
C PRO A 375 6.29 -17.92 0.47
N GLN A 376 7.12 -17.17 -0.25
CA GLN A 376 8.44 -16.72 0.22
C GLN A 376 8.37 -15.42 1.03
N GLY A 377 7.20 -14.75 1.07
CA GLY A 377 7.02 -13.47 1.76
C GLY A 377 7.89 -12.36 1.18
N THR A 378 8.15 -12.37 -0.13
CA THR A 378 8.99 -11.38 -0.82
C THR A 378 8.15 -10.47 -1.72
N GLU A 379 8.69 -9.32 -2.08
CA GLU A 379 8.08 -8.34 -3.00
C GLU A 379 8.49 -8.57 -4.46
N ARG A 380 9.14 -9.71 -4.78
CA ARG A 380 9.64 -10.01 -6.11
C ARG A 380 8.51 -10.30 -7.10
N TYR A 381 7.50 -11.02 -6.64
CA TYR A 381 6.27 -11.30 -7.36
C TYR A 381 5.10 -11.29 -6.39
N TYR A 382 3.98 -10.77 -6.81
CA TYR A 382 2.84 -10.52 -5.95
C TYR A 382 1.58 -10.26 -6.76
N SER A 383 0.43 -10.22 -6.08
CA SER A 383 -0.84 -9.79 -6.65
C SER A 383 -1.51 -8.73 -5.79
N PHE A 384 -2.40 -7.97 -6.40
CA PHE A 384 -3.23 -7.00 -5.71
C PHE A 384 -4.49 -6.70 -6.51
N ASP A 385 -5.50 -6.21 -5.81
CA ASP A 385 -6.74 -5.77 -6.43
C ASP A 385 -6.86 -4.24 -6.42
N TRP A 386 -7.33 -3.68 -7.53
CA TRP A 386 -7.73 -2.29 -7.59
C TRP A 386 -9.14 -2.20 -8.20
N GLY A 387 -10.15 -2.00 -7.35
CA GLY A 387 -11.55 -2.06 -7.77
C GLY A 387 -11.92 -3.39 -8.43
N PRO A 388 -12.44 -3.36 -9.66
CA PRO A 388 -12.83 -4.55 -10.42
C PRO A 388 -11.65 -5.27 -11.11
N VAL A 389 -10.41 -4.79 -10.96
CA VAL A 389 -9.23 -5.34 -11.64
C VAL A 389 -8.36 -6.09 -10.65
N HIS A 390 -7.98 -7.31 -11.01
CA HIS A 390 -6.93 -8.08 -10.38
C HIS A 390 -5.64 -7.93 -11.16
N PHE A 391 -4.56 -7.60 -10.48
CA PHE A 391 -3.22 -7.47 -11.05
C PHE A 391 -2.32 -8.57 -10.50
N ILE A 392 -1.62 -9.27 -11.37
CA ILE A 392 -0.60 -10.25 -11.02
C ILE A 392 0.75 -9.81 -11.58
N ALA A 393 1.68 -9.49 -10.69
CA ALA A 393 3.05 -9.07 -11.00
C ALA A 393 4.00 -10.25 -10.85
N LEU A 394 4.73 -10.60 -11.91
CA LEU A 394 5.68 -11.70 -11.93
C LEU A 394 7.12 -11.20 -12.02
N ASP A 395 8.03 -11.94 -11.41
CA ASP A 395 9.46 -11.77 -11.62
C ASP A 395 9.95 -12.67 -12.77
N SER A 396 10.03 -12.10 -13.95
CA SER A 396 10.48 -12.84 -15.13
C SER A 396 11.96 -13.25 -15.07
N ASN A 397 12.79 -12.60 -14.22
CA ASN A 397 14.18 -13.00 -14.01
C ASN A 397 14.31 -14.40 -13.41
N CYS A 398 13.31 -14.86 -12.64
CA CYS A 398 13.20 -16.25 -12.17
C CYS A 398 13.02 -17.26 -13.31
N VAL A 399 12.49 -16.80 -14.43
CA VAL A 399 12.09 -17.64 -15.56
C VAL A 399 13.19 -17.70 -16.61
N VAL A 400 13.86 -16.56 -16.82
CA VAL A 400 14.97 -16.47 -17.82
C VAL A 400 16.34 -16.85 -17.22
N GLY A 401 16.38 -17.25 -15.95
CA GLY A 401 17.59 -17.78 -15.31
C GLY A 401 18.56 -16.74 -14.76
N LEU A 402 18.14 -15.47 -14.61
CA LEU A 402 18.94 -14.42 -13.97
C LEU A 402 18.86 -14.46 -12.44
N ALA A 403 17.72 -14.90 -11.88
CA ALA A 403 17.56 -15.07 -10.45
C ALA A 403 18.26 -16.36 -9.97
N SER A 404 18.99 -16.28 -8.87
CA SER A 404 19.49 -17.46 -8.18
C SER A 404 18.37 -18.22 -7.49
N ALA A 405 18.50 -19.54 -7.35
CA ALA A 405 17.45 -20.42 -6.85
C ALA A 405 17.00 -20.13 -5.40
N ASP A 406 17.86 -19.53 -4.59
CA ASP A 406 17.55 -19.09 -3.24
C ASP A 406 16.70 -17.82 -3.21
N ARG A 407 16.64 -17.07 -4.30
CA ARG A 407 15.85 -15.84 -4.44
C ARG A 407 14.47 -16.10 -5.03
N CYS A 408 14.41 -16.93 -6.06
CA CYS A 408 13.16 -17.25 -6.74
C CYS A 408 13.36 -18.49 -7.62
N THR A 409 12.33 -19.35 -7.70
CA THR A 409 12.31 -20.46 -8.65
C THR A 409 11.07 -20.37 -9.53
N LEU A 410 11.23 -20.75 -10.80
CA LEU A 410 10.11 -20.82 -11.75
C LEU A 410 8.96 -21.68 -11.20
N SER A 411 9.28 -22.87 -10.64
CA SER A 411 8.26 -23.79 -10.15
C SER A 411 7.43 -23.20 -9.00
N ALA A 412 8.08 -22.53 -8.03
CA ALA A 412 7.37 -21.92 -6.90
C ALA A 412 6.51 -20.74 -7.36
N GLN A 413 7.07 -19.86 -8.22
CA GLN A 413 6.32 -18.72 -8.76
C GLN A 413 5.12 -19.17 -9.61
N ARG A 414 5.32 -20.19 -10.47
CA ARG A 414 4.25 -20.71 -11.32
C ARG A 414 3.12 -21.36 -10.49
N ALA A 415 3.45 -22.15 -9.47
CA ALA A 415 2.46 -22.76 -8.59
C ALA A 415 1.67 -21.71 -7.81
N TRP A 416 2.35 -20.67 -7.31
CA TRP A 416 1.70 -19.54 -6.66
C TRP A 416 0.78 -18.78 -7.62
N ALA A 417 1.26 -18.47 -8.82
CA ALA A 417 0.48 -17.74 -9.83
C ALA A 417 -0.79 -18.51 -10.23
N GLU A 418 -0.69 -19.85 -10.36
CA GLU A 418 -1.85 -20.70 -10.64
C GLU A 418 -2.87 -20.64 -9.49
N ALA A 419 -2.42 -20.74 -8.24
CA ALA A 419 -3.30 -20.65 -7.07
C ALA A 419 -3.95 -19.27 -6.92
N ASP A 420 -3.21 -18.21 -7.15
CA ASP A 420 -3.68 -16.82 -7.09
C ASP A 420 -4.75 -16.55 -8.15
N LEU A 421 -4.46 -16.88 -9.41
CA LEU A 421 -5.41 -16.73 -10.50
C LEU A 421 -6.68 -17.58 -10.32
N ALA A 422 -6.53 -18.80 -9.77
CA ALA A 422 -7.68 -19.67 -9.46
C ALA A 422 -8.57 -19.09 -8.35
N ALA A 423 -7.99 -18.37 -7.39
CA ALA A 423 -8.71 -17.73 -6.30
C ALA A 423 -9.32 -16.37 -6.68
N ASN A 424 -8.95 -15.82 -7.84
CA ASN A 424 -9.39 -14.49 -8.25
C ASN A 424 -10.90 -14.41 -8.49
N THR A 425 -11.50 -13.36 -7.94
CA THR A 425 -12.93 -13.05 -8.09
C THR A 425 -13.20 -11.76 -8.88
N ARG A 426 -12.16 -11.05 -9.31
CA ARG A 426 -12.31 -9.80 -10.07
C ARG A 426 -12.65 -10.10 -11.52
N PRO A 427 -13.52 -9.28 -12.13
CA PRO A 427 -13.92 -9.48 -13.51
C PRO A 427 -12.78 -9.22 -14.52
N TRP A 428 -11.85 -8.33 -14.22
CA TRP A 428 -10.71 -8.02 -15.07
C TRP A 428 -9.41 -8.55 -14.47
N VAL A 429 -8.52 -9.08 -15.30
CA VAL A 429 -7.21 -9.61 -14.88
C VAL A 429 -6.13 -9.07 -15.80
N VAL A 430 -5.13 -8.42 -15.20
CA VAL A 430 -3.96 -7.89 -15.90
C VAL A 430 -2.70 -8.54 -15.33
N ALA A 431 -1.92 -9.18 -16.18
CA ALA A 431 -0.60 -9.70 -15.81
C ALA A 431 0.49 -8.72 -16.22
N LEU A 432 1.51 -8.53 -15.38
CA LEU A 432 2.64 -7.65 -15.64
C LEU A 432 3.96 -8.30 -15.23
N PHE A 433 4.97 -8.15 -16.07
CA PHE A 433 6.33 -8.62 -15.86
C PHE A 433 7.27 -7.97 -16.89
N HIS A 434 8.59 -8.12 -16.75
CA HIS A 434 9.53 -7.39 -17.57
C HIS A 434 9.76 -8.05 -18.94
N HIS A 435 10.29 -9.27 -19.01
CA HIS A 435 10.71 -9.93 -20.26
C HIS A 435 9.51 -10.42 -21.08
N PRO A 436 9.29 -9.92 -22.31
CA PRO A 436 8.05 -10.13 -23.06
C PRO A 436 7.88 -11.56 -23.59
N SER A 437 6.69 -12.14 -23.42
CA SER A 437 6.34 -13.41 -24.03
C SER A 437 6.23 -13.33 -25.57
N TRP A 438 5.85 -12.16 -26.07
CA TRP A 438 5.71 -11.86 -27.48
C TRP A 438 6.36 -10.51 -27.77
N SER A 439 7.48 -10.53 -28.46
CA SER A 439 8.17 -9.35 -28.96
C SER A 439 8.88 -9.68 -30.27
N SER A 440 8.93 -8.71 -31.14
CA SER A 440 9.73 -8.69 -32.35
C SER A 440 10.76 -7.55 -32.34
N GLY A 441 10.97 -6.95 -31.14
CA GLY A 441 12.05 -6.03 -30.87
C GLY A 441 13.41 -6.71 -30.89
N GLU A 442 14.43 -6.01 -30.45
CA GLU A 442 15.83 -6.47 -30.53
C GLU A 442 16.09 -7.74 -29.71
N HIS A 443 15.56 -7.81 -28.49
CA HIS A 443 15.71 -8.98 -27.61
C HIS A 443 14.75 -10.12 -27.96
N GLY A 444 13.63 -9.80 -28.60
CA GLY A 444 12.65 -10.77 -29.06
C GLY A 444 11.82 -11.44 -27.95
N SER A 445 11.10 -12.47 -28.33
CA SER A 445 10.16 -13.18 -27.45
C SER A 445 10.87 -14.08 -26.46
N GLN A 446 10.49 -14.00 -25.18
CA GLN A 446 10.92 -14.94 -24.15
C GLN A 446 10.03 -16.19 -24.13
N LEU A 447 10.50 -17.23 -24.84
CA LEU A 447 9.72 -18.45 -25.08
C LEU A 447 9.41 -19.20 -23.78
N THR A 448 10.32 -19.17 -22.79
CA THR A 448 10.07 -19.81 -21.48
C THR A 448 8.91 -19.12 -20.76
N MET A 449 8.84 -17.77 -20.76
CA MET A 449 7.67 -17.04 -20.21
C MET A 449 6.38 -17.46 -20.95
N ARG A 450 6.41 -17.48 -22.27
CA ARG A 450 5.26 -17.88 -23.09
C ARG A 450 4.77 -19.27 -22.75
N ARG A 451 5.66 -20.27 -22.75
CA ARG A 451 5.33 -21.69 -22.53
C ARG A 451 4.88 -21.99 -21.09
N GLN A 452 5.43 -21.28 -20.10
CA GLN A 452 5.15 -21.55 -18.70
C GLN A 452 3.92 -20.80 -18.16
N PHE A 453 3.69 -19.58 -18.62
CA PHE A 453 2.61 -18.74 -18.10
C PHE A 453 1.46 -18.53 -19.08
N GLY A 454 1.70 -18.58 -20.40
CA GLY A 454 0.64 -18.46 -21.41
C GLY A 454 -0.55 -19.39 -21.16
N PRO A 455 -0.33 -20.71 -20.96
CA PRO A 455 -1.43 -21.65 -20.67
C PRO A 455 -2.18 -21.34 -19.35
N LEU A 456 -1.50 -20.79 -18.35
CA LEU A 456 -2.17 -20.34 -17.11
C LEU A 456 -3.04 -19.11 -17.36
N PHE A 457 -2.52 -18.15 -18.12
CA PHE A 457 -3.25 -16.95 -18.47
C PHE A 457 -4.52 -17.25 -19.27
N GLU A 458 -4.42 -18.17 -20.21
CA GLU A 458 -5.56 -18.65 -21.00
C GLU A 458 -6.58 -19.38 -20.12
N LYS A 459 -6.12 -20.34 -19.31
CA LYS A 459 -6.97 -21.14 -18.40
C LYS A 459 -7.75 -20.27 -17.41
N TYR A 460 -7.12 -19.24 -16.86
CA TYR A 460 -7.73 -18.40 -15.83
C TYR A 460 -8.23 -17.06 -16.34
N GLY A 461 -8.23 -16.88 -17.67
CA GLY A 461 -8.86 -15.75 -18.33
C GLY A 461 -8.20 -14.41 -18.03
N VAL A 462 -6.87 -14.32 -18.12
CA VAL A 462 -6.16 -13.04 -18.18
C VAL A 462 -6.65 -12.25 -19.40
N ASP A 463 -6.89 -10.96 -19.22
CA ASP A 463 -7.45 -10.08 -20.26
C ASP A 463 -6.36 -9.32 -21.01
N LEU A 464 -5.25 -9.00 -20.34
CA LEU A 464 -4.18 -8.17 -20.87
C LEU A 464 -2.85 -8.54 -20.21
N VAL A 465 -1.78 -8.61 -21.01
CA VAL A 465 -0.41 -8.80 -20.51
C VAL A 465 0.42 -7.58 -20.88
N LEU A 466 1.11 -7.00 -19.87
CA LEU A 466 1.96 -5.82 -20.01
C LEU A 466 3.41 -6.17 -19.67
N THR A 467 4.35 -5.77 -20.54
CA THR A 467 5.77 -6.06 -20.41
C THR A 467 6.63 -4.86 -20.83
N GLY A 468 7.93 -4.90 -20.52
CA GLY A 468 8.96 -3.97 -20.96
C GLY A 468 10.06 -4.68 -21.75
N HIS A 469 11.32 -4.39 -21.42
CA HIS A 469 12.57 -5.01 -21.89
C HIS A 469 12.98 -4.63 -23.31
N ASP A 470 12.13 -4.80 -24.31
CA ASP A 470 12.37 -4.22 -25.62
C ASP A 470 12.01 -2.73 -25.61
N HIS A 471 12.96 -1.88 -25.99
CA HIS A 471 12.83 -0.43 -25.88
C HIS A 471 11.98 0.13 -27.04
N ASP A 472 10.75 -0.33 -27.10
CA ASP A 472 9.76 0.02 -28.13
C ASP A 472 8.34 -0.09 -27.57
N TYR A 473 7.36 0.11 -28.42
CA TYR A 473 5.99 -0.30 -28.21
C TYR A 473 5.59 -1.32 -29.24
N GLU A 474 5.18 -2.51 -28.79
CA GLU A 474 4.60 -3.50 -29.65
C GLU A 474 3.31 -4.06 -29.05
N ARG A 475 2.28 -4.22 -29.88
CA ARG A 475 1.05 -4.90 -29.51
C ARG A 475 0.82 -6.10 -30.39
N SER A 476 0.62 -7.28 -29.79
CA SER A 476 0.22 -8.48 -30.52
C SER A 476 -1.26 -8.40 -30.95
N LYS A 477 -1.64 -9.19 -31.94
CA LYS A 477 -3.02 -9.64 -32.08
C LYS A 477 -3.40 -10.46 -30.84
N PRO A 478 -4.70 -10.71 -30.59
CA PRO A 478 -5.09 -11.65 -29.55
C PRO A 478 -4.45 -13.03 -29.77
N MET A 479 -3.72 -13.55 -28.79
CA MET A 479 -2.96 -14.80 -28.88
C MET A 479 -3.63 -15.92 -28.08
N PHE A 480 -3.60 -17.15 -28.61
CA PHE A 480 -4.02 -18.36 -27.92
C PHE A 480 -3.08 -19.50 -28.30
N GLY A 481 -2.52 -20.20 -27.32
CA GLY A 481 -1.39 -21.09 -27.55
C GLY A 481 -0.21 -20.32 -28.16
N ASP A 482 0.46 -20.93 -29.14
CA ASP A 482 1.57 -20.30 -29.86
C ASP A 482 1.12 -19.63 -31.17
N ALA A 483 -0.15 -19.21 -31.30
CA ALA A 483 -0.72 -18.68 -32.52
C ALA A 483 -1.66 -17.50 -32.29
N VAL A 484 -1.99 -16.78 -33.36
CA VAL A 484 -3.08 -15.80 -33.33
C VAL A 484 -4.39 -16.56 -33.10
N ALA A 485 -5.16 -16.12 -32.12
CA ALA A 485 -6.45 -16.72 -31.77
C ALA A 485 -7.40 -16.71 -32.98
N SER A 486 -8.13 -17.81 -33.17
CA SER A 486 -9.23 -17.88 -34.11
C SER A 486 -10.42 -17.04 -33.64
N SER A 487 -11.40 -16.84 -34.51
CA SER A 487 -12.62 -16.09 -34.17
C SER A 487 -13.48 -16.73 -33.10
N THR A 488 -13.25 -18.01 -32.79
CA THR A 488 -13.96 -18.75 -31.73
C THR A 488 -13.18 -18.88 -30.41
N GLN A 489 -11.91 -18.46 -30.40
CA GLN A 489 -11.06 -18.52 -29.25
C GLN A 489 -10.99 -17.15 -28.57
N ARG A 490 -10.97 -17.17 -27.23
CA ARG A 490 -10.65 -15.99 -26.44
C ARG A 490 -9.14 -15.78 -26.40
N GLY A 491 -8.63 -14.94 -27.30
CA GLY A 491 -7.22 -14.60 -27.32
C GLY A 491 -6.86 -13.49 -26.33
N ILE A 492 -5.60 -13.46 -25.90
CA ILE A 492 -5.02 -12.46 -25.00
C ILE A 492 -4.10 -11.54 -25.80
N PRO A 493 -4.28 -10.21 -25.78
CA PRO A 493 -3.29 -9.27 -26.31
C PRO A 493 -2.12 -9.13 -25.34
N TYR A 494 -0.92 -9.13 -25.89
CA TYR A 494 0.35 -8.87 -25.19
C TYR A 494 0.90 -7.54 -25.68
N LEU A 495 1.27 -6.67 -24.74
CA LEU A 495 1.83 -5.35 -25.04
C LEU A 495 3.24 -5.23 -24.45
N VAL A 496 4.20 -4.89 -25.27
CA VAL A 496 5.49 -4.34 -24.87
C VAL A 496 5.30 -2.83 -24.74
N VAL A 497 5.66 -2.27 -23.58
CA VAL A 497 5.55 -0.83 -23.27
C VAL A 497 6.89 -0.35 -22.74
N GLY A 498 7.98 -0.68 -23.44
CA GLY A 498 9.37 -0.37 -23.08
C GLY A 498 9.85 0.99 -23.60
N SER A 499 8.94 1.83 -24.06
CA SER A 499 9.25 3.17 -24.58
C SER A 499 9.28 4.28 -23.51
N GLY A 500 9.43 3.94 -22.22
CA GLY A 500 9.31 4.87 -21.09
C GLY A 500 10.45 5.90 -20.95
N GLY A 501 11.66 5.62 -21.48
CA GLY A 501 12.77 6.57 -21.32
C GLY A 501 14.14 6.09 -21.79
N ALA A 502 14.39 4.78 -21.83
CA ALA A 502 15.61 4.21 -22.39
C ALA A 502 15.67 4.40 -23.91
N THR A 503 16.86 4.37 -24.49
CA THR A 503 17.05 4.60 -25.94
C THR A 503 16.20 3.63 -26.75
N LEU A 504 15.34 4.18 -27.60
CA LEU A 504 14.48 3.36 -28.46
C LEU A 504 15.31 2.54 -29.44
N ARG A 505 14.91 1.30 -29.68
CA ARG A 505 15.57 0.35 -30.57
C ARG A 505 14.69 0.04 -31.78
N PRO A 506 15.25 -0.03 -33.00
CA PRO A 506 14.47 -0.33 -34.19
C PRO A 506 14.03 -1.80 -34.20
N PHE A 507 12.87 -2.07 -34.74
CA PHE A 507 12.42 -3.43 -35.02
C PHE A 507 13.25 -4.11 -36.11
N ALA A 508 13.31 -5.43 -36.08
CA ALA A 508 13.77 -6.22 -37.20
C ALA A 508 12.97 -5.88 -38.49
N THR A 509 13.57 -6.06 -39.64
CA THR A 509 12.97 -5.67 -40.95
C THR A 509 11.66 -6.39 -41.28
N SER A 510 11.49 -7.63 -40.83
CA SER A 510 10.28 -8.42 -41.03
C SER A 510 9.31 -8.25 -39.86
N GLN A 511 8.04 -7.96 -40.13
CA GLN A 511 6.99 -7.96 -39.14
C GLN A 511 6.33 -9.33 -39.02
N PRO A 512 6.32 -9.97 -37.82
CA PRO A 512 5.63 -11.24 -37.65
C PRO A 512 4.12 -11.12 -37.90
N ALA A 513 3.49 -12.21 -38.34
CA ALA A 513 2.05 -12.22 -38.64
C ALA A 513 1.18 -11.98 -37.41
N TRP A 514 1.68 -12.25 -36.22
CA TRP A 514 1.00 -12.02 -34.95
C TRP A 514 1.08 -10.57 -34.45
N THR A 515 1.98 -9.74 -34.92
CA THR A 515 2.06 -8.32 -34.54
C THR A 515 0.87 -7.55 -35.10
N ALA A 516 0.25 -6.72 -34.28
CA ALA A 516 -0.82 -5.82 -34.67
C ALA A 516 -0.30 -4.39 -34.88
N VAL A 517 0.52 -3.88 -33.94
CA VAL A 517 1.06 -2.51 -33.95
C VAL A 517 2.52 -2.54 -33.51
N ARG A 518 3.35 -1.70 -34.13
CA ARG A 518 4.75 -1.42 -33.75
C ARG A 518 5.00 0.07 -33.76
N ASP A 519 5.73 0.56 -32.74
CA ASP A 519 6.22 1.94 -32.64
C ASP A 519 7.56 1.98 -31.92
N ALA A 520 8.63 2.27 -32.64
CA ALA A 520 9.98 2.47 -32.06
C ALA A 520 10.50 3.91 -32.32
N VAL A 521 9.59 4.86 -32.56
CA VAL A 521 9.97 6.24 -32.89
C VAL A 521 9.48 7.26 -31.86
N ALA A 522 8.62 6.83 -30.92
CA ALA A 522 8.06 7.73 -29.92
C ALA A 522 8.21 7.13 -28.51
N TYR A 523 8.78 7.92 -27.59
CA TYR A 523 8.71 7.64 -26.17
C TYR A 523 7.28 7.83 -25.67
N GLY A 524 6.85 7.03 -24.70
CA GLY A 524 5.49 7.10 -24.21
C GLY A 524 5.17 6.18 -23.04
N PHE A 525 3.91 6.13 -22.71
CA PHE A 525 3.33 5.26 -21.68
C PHE A 525 1.96 4.77 -22.13
N LEU A 526 1.48 3.74 -21.50
CA LEU A 526 0.14 3.21 -21.70
C LEU A 526 -0.84 3.85 -20.70
N ASP A 527 -1.93 4.42 -21.21
CA ASP A 527 -3.07 4.92 -20.44
C ASP A 527 -4.21 3.91 -20.53
N VAL A 528 -4.70 3.41 -19.41
CA VAL A 528 -5.72 2.34 -19.40
C VAL A 528 -6.90 2.74 -18.53
N THR A 529 -8.07 2.73 -19.13
CA THR A 529 -9.35 2.96 -18.46
C THR A 529 -10.21 1.70 -18.52
N VAL A 530 -10.70 1.25 -17.39
CA VAL A 530 -11.72 0.21 -17.27
C VAL A 530 -13.03 0.89 -16.91
N ASP A 531 -14.11 0.61 -17.64
CA ASP A 531 -15.47 1.08 -17.31
C ASP A 531 -16.47 -0.05 -17.57
N GLY A 532 -16.94 -0.68 -16.50
CA GLY A 532 -17.80 -1.85 -16.57
C GLY A 532 -17.15 -2.99 -17.37
N GLY A 533 -17.83 -3.42 -18.42
CA GLY A 533 -17.37 -4.48 -19.33
C GLY A 533 -16.40 -4.02 -20.43
N THR A 534 -15.88 -2.79 -20.35
CA THR A 534 -14.97 -2.24 -21.38
C THR A 534 -13.64 -1.83 -20.76
N LEU A 535 -12.54 -2.25 -21.38
CA LEU A 535 -11.18 -1.79 -21.10
C LEU A 535 -10.64 -1.10 -22.36
N VAL A 536 -10.15 0.12 -22.21
CA VAL A 536 -9.50 0.88 -23.30
C VAL A 536 -8.07 1.19 -22.88
N ALA A 537 -7.10 0.73 -23.67
CA ALA A 537 -5.68 1.01 -23.49
C ALA A 537 -5.16 1.87 -24.66
N ARG A 538 -4.45 2.96 -24.35
CA ARG A 538 -3.93 3.93 -25.33
C ARG A 538 -2.44 4.13 -25.15
N LEU A 539 -1.67 4.06 -26.23
CA LEU A 539 -0.28 4.56 -26.24
C LEU A 539 -0.30 6.09 -26.33
N ILE A 540 0.14 6.73 -25.26
CA ILE A 540 0.28 8.19 -25.16
C ILE A 540 1.76 8.54 -25.28
N THR A 541 2.13 9.36 -26.26
CA THR A 541 3.52 9.72 -26.50
C THR A 541 4.00 10.91 -25.64
N SER A 542 5.30 11.08 -25.57
CA SER A 542 5.95 12.24 -24.95
C SER A 542 5.62 13.60 -25.62
N SER A 543 4.97 13.58 -26.79
CA SER A 543 4.39 14.75 -27.47
C SER A 543 2.89 14.89 -27.23
N ASN A 544 2.33 14.15 -26.27
CA ASN A 544 0.91 14.18 -25.89
C ASN A 544 -0.03 13.80 -27.06
N THR A 545 0.33 12.77 -27.82
CA THR A 545 -0.49 12.25 -28.93
C THR A 545 -0.81 10.77 -28.68
N VAL A 546 -2.00 10.34 -29.10
CA VAL A 546 -2.41 8.93 -29.07
C VAL A 546 -1.92 8.27 -30.37
N ARG A 547 -1.12 7.21 -30.27
CA ARG A 547 -0.62 6.47 -31.44
C ARG A 547 -1.19 5.08 -31.61
N ASP A 548 -1.71 4.48 -30.54
CA ASP A 548 -2.46 3.23 -30.61
C ASP A 548 -3.63 3.26 -29.63
N THR A 549 -4.68 2.51 -29.95
CA THR A 549 -5.82 2.28 -29.07
C THR A 549 -6.28 0.84 -29.20
N LEU A 550 -6.27 0.13 -28.08
CA LEU A 550 -6.86 -1.19 -27.91
C LEU A 550 -8.14 -1.07 -27.10
N THR A 551 -9.22 -1.69 -27.59
CA THR A 551 -10.46 -1.81 -26.82
C THR A 551 -10.79 -3.29 -26.63
N LEU A 552 -10.96 -3.70 -25.38
CA LEU A 552 -11.44 -5.02 -24.99
C LEU A 552 -12.83 -4.89 -24.40
N THR A 553 -13.70 -5.81 -24.77
CA THR A 553 -15.07 -5.84 -24.25
C THR A 553 -15.42 -7.24 -23.77
N LYS A 554 -16.17 -7.33 -22.67
CA LYS A 554 -16.75 -8.56 -22.18
C LYS A 554 -18.06 -8.32 -21.45
N THR A 555 -18.94 -9.30 -21.49
CA THR A 555 -20.16 -9.29 -20.69
C THR A 555 -19.82 -9.61 -19.23
N LEU A 556 -20.12 -8.68 -18.32
CA LEU A 556 -19.97 -8.95 -16.90
C LEU A 556 -21.21 -9.67 -16.37
N PRO A 557 -21.07 -10.73 -15.57
CA PRO A 557 -22.18 -11.40 -14.95
C PRO A 557 -22.92 -10.45 -13.99
N THR A 558 -24.21 -10.29 -14.17
CA THR A 558 -25.02 -9.33 -13.41
C THR A 558 -25.30 -9.75 -11.96
N THR A 559 -25.21 -11.05 -11.60
CA THR A 559 -25.66 -11.54 -10.27
C THR A 559 -25.04 -12.86 -9.80
N ALA A 560 -24.01 -13.42 -10.42
CA ALA A 560 -23.46 -14.72 -10.00
C ALA A 560 -22.56 -14.60 -8.73
N PRO A 561 -22.67 -15.51 -7.73
CA PRO A 561 -21.69 -15.65 -6.66
C PRO A 561 -20.28 -15.85 -7.21
N ALA A 562 -19.26 -15.42 -6.46
CA ALA A 562 -17.84 -15.48 -6.89
C ALA A 562 -17.41 -16.88 -7.39
N GLN A 563 -17.89 -17.96 -6.75
CA GLN A 563 -17.61 -19.35 -7.13
C GLN A 563 -18.17 -19.74 -8.51
N ALA A 564 -19.34 -19.24 -8.90
CA ALA A 564 -19.93 -19.52 -10.21
C ALA A 564 -19.16 -18.81 -11.36
N ARG A 565 -18.51 -17.68 -11.06
CA ARG A 565 -17.67 -16.95 -12.03
C ARG A 565 -16.37 -17.69 -12.33
N VAL A 566 -15.76 -18.32 -11.31
CA VAL A 566 -14.56 -19.15 -11.48
C VAL A 566 -14.89 -20.39 -12.30
N GLN A 567 -16.03 -21.06 -12.03
CA GLN A 567 -16.48 -22.23 -12.80
C GLN A 567 -16.84 -21.88 -14.25
N ALA A 568 -17.50 -20.74 -14.51
CA ALA A 568 -17.82 -20.29 -15.85
C ALA A 568 -16.55 -20.01 -16.68
N ARG A 569 -15.53 -19.36 -16.06
CA ARG A 569 -14.24 -19.11 -16.71
C ARG A 569 -13.45 -20.41 -16.98
N ALA A 570 -13.51 -21.38 -16.06
CA ALA A 570 -12.87 -22.67 -16.23
C ALA A 570 -13.56 -23.52 -17.32
N LEU A 571 -14.88 -23.40 -17.46
CA LEU A 571 -15.67 -24.07 -18.52
C LEU A 571 -15.40 -23.46 -19.88
N GLU A 572 -15.37 -22.13 -20.01
CA GLU A 572 -15.00 -21.43 -21.26
C GLU A 572 -13.58 -21.79 -21.72
N ALA A 573 -12.64 -21.97 -20.78
CA ALA A 573 -11.28 -22.42 -21.06
C ALA A 573 -11.20 -23.92 -21.42
N ALA A 574 -12.10 -24.76 -20.88
CA ALA A 574 -12.14 -26.20 -21.15
C ALA A 574 -12.81 -26.56 -22.49
N GLU A 575 -13.83 -25.80 -22.91
CA GLU A 575 -14.50 -25.98 -24.21
C GLU A 575 -13.59 -25.66 -25.42
N GLY A 576 -12.46 -24.91 -25.19
CA GLY A 576 -11.42 -24.67 -26.17
C GLY A 576 -10.36 -25.77 -26.33
N GLN A 577 -10.42 -26.87 -25.54
CA GLN A 577 -9.37 -27.88 -25.45
C GLN A 577 -9.77 -29.25 -26.07
N ASP A 578 -10.50 -29.31 -27.18
CA ASP A 578 -10.62 -30.56 -27.95
C ASP A 578 -9.55 -30.61 -29.04
N THR A 579 -8.34 -30.99 -28.67
CA THR A 579 -7.35 -31.88 -29.31
C THR A 579 -5.98 -31.73 -28.65
N PRO A 580 -5.33 -32.80 -28.16
CA PRO A 580 -3.95 -32.74 -27.70
C PRO A 580 -3.01 -32.50 -28.89
N PRO A 581 -2.03 -31.60 -28.81
CA PRO A 581 -1.02 -31.45 -29.83
C PRO A 581 -0.17 -32.71 -29.94
N GLY A 582 -0.03 -33.26 -31.11
CA GLY A 582 0.88 -34.34 -31.43
C GLY A 582 2.35 -33.94 -31.10
N PRO A 583 3.25 -34.93 -30.92
CA PRO A 583 4.63 -34.64 -30.62
C PRO A 583 5.28 -33.84 -31.75
N VAL A 584 5.78 -32.66 -31.43
CA VAL A 584 6.57 -31.83 -32.33
C VAL A 584 8.01 -32.36 -32.30
N GLU A 585 8.47 -32.88 -33.45
CA GLU A 585 9.87 -33.24 -33.65
C GLU A 585 10.73 -31.96 -33.62
N ASP A 586 11.80 -32.02 -32.81
CA ASP A 586 12.81 -30.98 -32.70
C ASP A 586 13.59 -30.86 -34.02
N GLY A 587 13.28 -29.86 -34.84
CA GLY A 587 14.08 -29.47 -35.97
C GLY A 587 15.25 -28.59 -35.53
N PRO A 588 16.44 -28.69 -36.16
CA PRO A 588 17.65 -28.02 -35.71
C PRO A 588 17.55 -26.50 -35.84
N GLU A 589 17.96 -25.82 -34.82
CA GLU A 589 18.14 -24.36 -34.76
C GLU A 589 19.09 -23.89 -35.87
N ARG A 590 18.60 -23.04 -36.75
CA ARG A 590 19.46 -22.29 -37.68
C ARG A 590 20.01 -21.06 -37.00
N ARG A 591 21.31 -21.11 -36.69
CA ARG A 591 22.08 -19.88 -36.44
C ARG A 591 22.11 -19.07 -37.75
N VAL A 592 21.68 -17.85 -37.68
CA VAL A 592 21.92 -16.86 -38.74
C VAL A 592 23.04 -15.95 -38.25
N ASP A 593 24.26 -16.23 -38.69
CA ASP A 593 25.39 -15.30 -38.61
C ASP A 593 25.15 -14.19 -39.63
N SER A 594 24.93 -12.98 -39.22
CA SER A 594 24.96 -11.79 -40.05
C SER A 594 26.24 -10.98 -39.77
N PRO A 595 26.95 -10.51 -40.80
CA PRO A 595 28.20 -9.77 -40.61
C PRO A 595 27.95 -8.34 -40.10
N VAL A 596 28.78 -7.92 -39.15
CA VAL A 596 28.83 -6.59 -38.56
C VAL A 596 29.36 -5.57 -39.57
N PRO A 597 28.72 -4.43 -39.81
CA PRO A 597 29.30 -3.33 -40.57
C PRO A 597 30.30 -2.53 -39.68
N PRO A 598 31.28 -1.84 -40.26
CA PRO A 598 32.34 -1.17 -39.52
C PRO A 598 31.84 0.07 -38.77
N ALA A 599 32.42 0.29 -37.58
CA ALA A 599 32.13 1.36 -36.66
C ALA A 599 32.45 2.73 -37.24
N ASP A 600 31.45 3.64 -37.13
CA ASP A 600 31.69 5.09 -37.22
C ASP A 600 31.83 5.67 -35.81
N THR A 601 32.88 6.46 -35.63
CA THR A 601 33.31 7.03 -34.36
C THR A 601 32.40 8.16 -33.90
N ALA A 602 31.52 7.86 -32.93
CA ALA A 602 30.95 8.84 -32.02
C ALA A 602 30.93 8.19 -30.62
N GLU A 603 31.41 8.91 -29.60
CA GLU A 603 31.45 8.44 -28.22
C GLU A 603 30.08 7.98 -27.75
N SER A 604 29.81 6.69 -27.89
CA SER A 604 28.69 6.03 -27.26
C SER A 604 29.18 5.37 -25.99
N VAL A 605 28.62 5.77 -24.86
CA VAL A 605 28.66 4.99 -23.62
C VAL A 605 28.10 3.60 -23.99
N ALA A 606 28.96 2.58 -23.94
CA ALA A 606 28.61 1.21 -24.30
C ALA A 606 27.42 0.76 -23.44
N ASP A 607 26.39 0.25 -24.09
CA ASP A 607 25.21 -0.32 -23.46
C ASP A 607 25.62 -1.58 -22.66
N PRO A 608 25.35 -1.66 -21.35
CA PRO A 608 25.73 -2.82 -20.54
C PRO A 608 24.96 -4.10 -20.85
N ASP A 609 23.90 -4.07 -21.66
CA ASP A 609 23.07 -5.22 -22.01
C ASP A 609 23.84 -6.33 -22.76
N GLU A 610 24.91 -5.98 -23.49
CA GLU A 610 25.73 -6.97 -24.19
C GLU A 610 26.47 -7.97 -23.28
N ARG A 611 26.57 -7.69 -21.95
CA ARG A 611 27.33 -8.53 -21.01
C ARG A 611 26.49 -9.52 -20.21
N LEU A 612 25.18 -9.47 -20.29
CA LEU A 612 24.29 -10.24 -19.42
C LEU A 612 23.64 -11.48 -20.08
N LEU A 613 23.88 -11.72 -21.36
CA LEU A 613 23.40 -12.93 -22.02
C LEU A 613 24.49 -14.02 -21.97
N PRO A 614 24.23 -15.23 -21.43
CA PRO A 614 25.13 -16.36 -21.59
C PRO A 614 25.20 -16.73 -23.07
N ARG A 615 26.43 -16.86 -23.56
CA ARG A 615 26.74 -17.33 -24.93
C ARG A 615 26.33 -18.78 -25.11
#